data_f90e86f2196ef0f38cb401336ad6dd06
#
_entry.id   f90e86f2196ef0f38cb401336ad6dd06
#
_cell.length_a   1.000
_cell.length_b   1.000
_cell.length_c   1.000
_cell.angle_alpha   90.00
_cell.angle_beta   90.00
_cell.angle_gamma   90.00
#
_symmetry.space_group_name_H-M   'P 1'
#
loop_
_entity.id
_entity.type
_entity.pdbx_description
1 polymer ?
#
loop_
_entity_poly.entity_id
_entity_poly.type
_entity_poly.pdbx_seq_one_letter_code
_entity_poly.pdbx_strand_id
1 'polypeptide(L)'
;MIRDRIRAIAQYTLLFLLLLLLWLASGSEWILGLLAFMILILPVSILVNLYVRKHIHGKLVLPTTAAKKTACMGSIFLENKAWLPAAKIYCRIGMINDLTGEENVLEIISGLGPRRKSTRDFLLESEYCGRVYVYVQSVKILDYWGLFAVNVPMKAAARITILPELFSCDVAASPVCAVSDENAVSRKGEDRTEVFQLREYRSGDDIRQIHWKLSSKLDKLIIREASQSVSRSLLVFWDKRDDATPENMDAMAEATASICQALCDKGVTYDLCWTEQDELELRQIRDADTLLQTIPALVTQRGTAECQTPNIAEYGRVICISANPFEEETDEKTVRLICSDMDFDDGRGIVFSSQNYAERLKRLEF
;
A
#
# COMPACT_ATOMS: atom_id res chain seq x y z
N MET A 1 6.58 -0.40 -30.08
CA MET A 1 6.40 0.92 -30.73
C MET A 1 7.62 1.41 -31.53
N ILE A 2 8.85 1.54 -30.94
CA ILE A 2 10.03 2.11 -31.69
C ILE A 2 10.37 1.24 -32.89
N ARG A 3 10.45 -0.08 -32.76
CA ARG A 3 10.73 -1.01 -33.88
C ARG A 3 9.74 -0.86 -35.05
N ASP A 4 8.45 -0.73 -34.74
CA ASP A 4 7.39 -0.63 -35.75
C ASP A 4 7.53 0.69 -36.55
N ARG A 5 7.87 1.78 -35.85
CA ARG A 5 8.12 3.07 -36.48
C ARG A 5 9.35 3.05 -37.40
N ILE A 6 10.45 2.46 -36.96
CA ILE A 6 11.67 2.34 -37.77
C ILE A 6 11.37 1.57 -39.07
N ARG A 7 10.63 0.44 -38.95
CA ARG A 7 10.21 -0.33 -40.14
C ARG A 7 9.31 0.47 -41.06
N ALA A 8 8.32 1.18 -40.52
CA ALA A 8 7.42 2.02 -41.29
C ALA A 8 8.17 3.14 -42.04
N ILE A 9 9.09 3.82 -41.34
CA ILE A 9 9.93 4.86 -41.96
C ILE A 9 10.81 4.26 -43.08
N ALA A 10 11.45 3.12 -42.81
CA ALA A 10 12.28 2.46 -43.83
C ALA A 10 11.48 2.03 -45.06
N GLN A 11 10.28 1.47 -44.86
CA GLN A 11 9.38 1.09 -45.96
C GLN A 11 8.90 2.31 -46.74
N TYR A 12 8.54 3.38 -46.05
CA TYR A 12 8.10 4.62 -46.70
C TYR A 12 9.22 5.28 -47.51
N THR A 13 10.43 5.37 -46.94
CA THR A 13 11.59 5.94 -47.65
C THR A 13 12.01 5.07 -48.84
N LEU A 14 11.99 3.74 -48.71
CA LEU A 14 12.27 2.82 -49.78
C LEU A 14 11.28 2.99 -50.95
N LEU A 15 9.98 3.04 -50.64
CA LEU A 15 8.92 3.25 -51.64
C LEU A 15 9.06 4.59 -52.33
N PHE A 16 9.37 5.66 -51.58
CA PHE A 16 9.58 6.99 -52.11
C PHE A 16 10.79 7.01 -53.08
N LEU A 17 11.92 6.40 -52.72
CA LEU A 17 13.10 6.30 -53.56
C LEU A 17 12.83 5.50 -54.83
N LEU A 18 12.10 4.40 -54.73
CA LEU A 18 11.72 3.57 -55.86
C LEU A 18 10.85 4.34 -56.85
N LEU A 19 9.84 5.07 -56.38
CA LEU A 19 9.01 5.93 -57.22
C LEU A 19 9.80 7.07 -57.85
N LEU A 20 10.76 7.64 -57.11
CA LEU A 20 11.64 8.68 -57.64
C LEU A 20 12.52 8.17 -58.77
N LEU A 21 13.10 6.97 -58.64
CA LEU A 21 13.88 6.32 -59.71
C LEU A 21 13.01 6.01 -60.91
N LEU A 22 11.79 5.51 -60.73
CA LEU A 22 10.85 5.25 -61.80
C LEU A 22 10.44 6.55 -62.54
N TRP A 23 10.26 7.64 -61.81
CA TRP A 23 9.98 8.94 -62.40
C TRP A 23 11.15 9.43 -63.22
N LEU A 24 12.38 9.35 -62.74
CA LEU A 24 13.60 9.73 -63.48
C LEU A 24 13.79 8.90 -64.76
N ALA A 25 13.41 7.64 -64.77
CA ALA A 25 13.51 6.73 -65.88
C ALA A 25 12.42 6.95 -66.97
N SER A 26 11.17 7.23 -66.49
CA SER A 26 10.00 7.27 -67.39
C SER A 26 9.50 8.65 -67.73
N GLY A 27 9.87 9.70 -66.96
CA GLY A 27 9.36 11.05 -67.12
C GLY A 27 7.84 11.21 -66.97
N SER A 28 7.16 10.20 -66.37
CA SER A 28 5.71 10.13 -66.35
C SER A 28 5.11 11.11 -65.35
N GLU A 29 4.15 11.94 -65.75
CA GLU A 29 3.45 12.90 -64.93
C GLU A 29 2.63 12.21 -63.84
N TRP A 30 2.13 10.98 -64.06
CA TRP A 30 1.39 10.20 -63.08
C TRP A 30 2.26 9.81 -61.88
N ILE A 31 3.51 9.45 -62.11
CA ILE A 31 4.45 9.11 -61.05
C ILE A 31 4.83 10.37 -60.27
N LEU A 32 4.97 11.52 -60.93
CA LEU A 32 5.18 12.79 -60.24
C LEU A 32 4.01 13.16 -59.36
N GLY A 33 2.76 12.91 -59.79
CA GLY A 33 1.55 13.09 -58.99
C GLY A 33 1.55 12.19 -57.72
N LEU A 34 2.00 10.92 -57.83
CA LEU A 34 2.14 10.01 -56.70
C LEU A 34 3.19 10.47 -55.70
N LEU A 35 4.33 10.97 -56.18
CA LEU A 35 5.39 11.54 -55.34
C LEU A 35 4.87 12.77 -54.57
N ALA A 36 4.19 13.69 -55.28
CA ALA A 36 3.57 14.85 -54.67
C ALA A 36 2.53 14.46 -53.60
N PHE A 37 1.70 13.44 -53.88
CA PHE A 37 0.74 12.89 -52.92
C PHE A 37 1.43 12.31 -51.67
N MET A 38 2.50 11.54 -51.83
CA MET A 38 3.29 11.02 -50.71
C MET A 38 3.82 12.16 -49.83
N ILE A 39 4.34 13.23 -50.42
CA ILE A 39 4.82 14.40 -49.65
C ILE A 39 3.67 15.09 -48.92
N LEU A 40 2.51 15.26 -49.55
CA LEU A 40 1.35 15.96 -49.01
C LEU A 40 0.72 15.18 -47.85
N ILE A 41 0.76 13.83 -47.87
CA ILE A 41 0.13 13.01 -46.84
C ILE A 41 0.82 13.14 -45.48
N LEU A 42 2.11 13.51 -45.44
CA LEU A 42 2.86 13.67 -44.19
C LEU A 42 2.30 14.79 -43.30
N PRO A 43 2.17 16.05 -43.75
CA PRO A 43 1.60 17.11 -42.92
C PRO A 43 0.13 16.88 -42.63
N VAL A 44 -0.64 16.29 -43.55
CA VAL A 44 -2.06 15.92 -43.29
C VAL A 44 -2.15 14.91 -42.16
N SER A 45 -1.33 13.87 -42.15
CA SER A 45 -1.29 12.87 -41.10
C SER A 45 -0.97 13.48 -39.73
N ILE A 46 -0.01 14.41 -39.69
CA ILE A 46 0.32 15.13 -38.44
C ILE A 46 -0.86 15.96 -37.97
N LEU A 47 -1.52 16.71 -38.83
CA LEU A 47 -2.67 17.56 -38.50
C LEU A 47 -3.83 16.72 -37.98
N VAL A 48 -4.11 15.58 -38.61
CA VAL A 48 -5.13 14.62 -38.16
C VAL A 48 -4.84 14.15 -36.72
N ASN A 49 -3.61 13.72 -36.46
CA ASN A 49 -3.23 13.26 -35.13
C ASN A 49 -3.28 14.39 -34.09
N LEU A 50 -2.90 15.61 -34.43
CA LEU A 50 -3.00 16.78 -33.56
C LEU A 50 -4.46 17.16 -33.25
N TYR A 51 -5.36 16.97 -34.21
CA TYR A 51 -6.80 17.14 -33.96
C TYR A 51 -7.36 16.04 -33.05
N VAL A 52 -7.07 14.78 -33.38
CA VAL A 52 -7.61 13.62 -32.64
C VAL A 52 -7.11 13.59 -31.19
N ARG A 53 -5.84 13.94 -30.92
CA ARG A 53 -5.26 13.94 -29.59
C ARG A 53 -6.04 14.77 -28.56
N LYS A 54 -6.68 15.85 -29.01
CA LYS A 54 -7.46 16.74 -28.13
C LYS A 54 -8.81 16.14 -27.74
N HIS A 55 -9.27 15.12 -28.45
CA HIS A 55 -10.59 14.52 -28.29
C HIS A 55 -10.55 13.11 -27.70
N ILE A 56 -9.36 12.63 -27.31
CA ILE A 56 -9.24 11.34 -26.63
C ILE A 56 -9.31 11.55 -25.13
N HIS A 57 -10.20 10.82 -24.50
CA HIS A 57 -10.37 10.75 -23.07
C HIS A 57 -10.27 9.29 -22.61
N GLY A 58 -9.86 9.08 -21.36
CA GLY A 58 -9.78 7.75 -20.82
C GLY A 58 -9.94 7.75 -19.29
N LYS A 59 -10.35 6.60 -18.78
CA LYS A 59 -10.48 6.32 -17.35
C LYS A 59 -9.94 4.93 -17.06
N LEU A 60 -9.28 4.79 -15.92
CA LEU A 60 -8.90 3.50 -15.34
C LEU A 60 -9.98 3.07 -14.34
N VAL A 61 -10.34 1.80 -14.39
CA VAL A 61 -11.25 1.16 -13.42
C VAL A 61 -10.58 -0.11 -12.92
N LEU A 62 -10.47 -0.22 -11.61
CA LEU A 62 -9.88 -1.35 -10.90
C LEU A 62 -10.84 -1.80 -9.80
N PRO A 63 -10.79 -3.06 -9.37
CA PRO A 63 -11.42 -3.48 -8.14
C PRO A 63 -10.77 -2.76 -6.95
N THR A 64 -11.46 -2.68 -5.83
CA THR A 64 -10.95 -2.03 -4.62
C THR A 64 -9.88 -2.86 -3.92
N THR A 65 -10.06 -4.19 -3.91
CA THR A 65 -9.17 -5.15 -3.29
C THR A 65 -8.94 -6.35 -4.19
N ALA A 66 -7.79 -7.00 -4.05
CA ALA A 66 -7.50 -8.29 -4.68
C ALA A 66 -6.63 -9.13 -3.75
N ALA A 67 -6.62 -10.44 -3.98
CA ALA A 67 -5.71 -11.34 -3.29
C ALA A 67 -4.33 -11.33 -3.96
N LYS A 68 -3.29 -11.56 -3.17
CA LYS A 68 -1.91 -11.70 -3.62
C LYS A 68 -1.77 -12.90 -4.59
N LYS A 69 -0.86 -12.80 -5.55
CA LYS A 69 -0.59 -13.83 -6.58
C LYS A 69 -1.80 -14.26 -7.40
N THR A 70 -2.89 -13.49 -7.32
CA THR A 70 -4.09 -13.74 -8.10
C THR A 70 -4.24 -12.65 -9.15
N ALA A 71 -4.34 -13.06 -10.41
CA ALA A 71 -4.57 -12.13 -11.50
C ALA A 71 -5.95 -11.47 -11.36
N CYS A 72 -5.99 -10.17 -11.18
CA CYS A 72 -7.20 -9.38 -11.17
C CYS A 72 -7.36 -8.59 -12.47
N MET A 73 -8.61 -8.40 -12.90
CA MET A 73 -8.91 -7.65 -14.13
C MET A 73 -9.02 -6.16 -13.82
N GLY A 74 -8.10 -5.40 -14.44
CA GLY A 74 -8.23 -3.96 -14.60
C GLY A 74 -8.76 -3.62 -15.98
N SER A 75 -9.42 -2.48 -16.13
CA SER A 75 -9.95 -2.01 -17.41
C SER A 75 -9.55 -0.56 -17.66
N ILE A 76 -9.09 -0.29 -18.88
CA ILE A 76 -8.94 1.07 -19.37
C ILE A 76 -10.05 1.38 -20.37
N PHE A 77 -10.83 2.40 -20.07
CA PHE A 77 -11.85 2.93 -20.95
C PHE A 77 -11.25 4.07 -21.76
N LEU A 78 -11.31 3.95 -23.08
CA LEU A 78 -10.86 4.97 -24.02
C LEU A 78 -12.04 5.45 -24.85
N GLU A 79 -12.20 6.76 -24.97
CA GLU A 79 -13.25 7.41 -25.75
C GLU A 79 -12.62 8.37 -26.76
N ASN A 80 -12.96 8.21 -28.02
CA ASN A 80 -12.61 9.15 -29.08
C ASN A 80 -13.85 9.99 -29.43
N LYS A 81 -13.82 11.28 -29.10
CA LYS A 81 -14.89 12.23 -29.46
C LYS A 81 -14.67 12.89 -30.82
N ALA A 82 -13.52 12.63 -31.48
CA ALA A 82 -13.23 13.17 -32.80
C ALA A 82 -14.03 12.47 -33.90
N TRP A 83 -14.20 13.16 -35.02
CA TRP A 83 -14.77 12.63 -36.25
C TRP A 83 -13.83 11.72 -37.01
N LEU A 84 -12.55 11.79 -36.70
CA LEU A 84 -11.49 11.01 -37.31
C LEU A 84 -11.04 9.90 -36.37
N PRO A 85 -10.70 8.73 -36.90
CA PRO A 85 -10.26 7.63 -36.09
C PRO A 85 -8.81 7.82 -35.61
N ALA A 86 -8.50 7.24 -34.44
CA ALA A 86 -7.15 7.02 -33.97
C ALA A 86 -6.71 5.62 -34.38
N ALA A 87 -5.77 5.53 -35.33
CA ALA A 87 -5.40 4.24 -35.95
C ALA A 87 -4.79 3.27 -34.91
N LYS A 88 -3.78 3.72 -34.21
CA LYS A 88 -3.14 2.96 -33.12
C LYS A 88 -2.88 3.86 -31.94
N ILE A 89 -3.31 3.43 -30.76
CA ILE A 89 -3.08 4.09 -29.49
C ILE A 89 -2.19 3.17 -28.67
N TYR A 90 -1.02 3.65 -28.27
CA TYR A 90 -0.13 3.00 -27.33
C TYR A 90 -0.35 3.65 -25.97
N CYS A 91 -0.88 2.88 -25.04
CA CYS A 91 -1.07 3.30 -23.67
C CYS A 91 -0.06 2.57 -22.78
N ARG A 92 0.77 3.34 -22.08
CA ARG A 92 1.71 2.82 -21.10
C ARG A 92 1.14 3.09 -19.73
N ILE A 93 0.89 2.03 -18.97
CA ILE A 93 0.35 2.05 -17.61
C ILE A 93 1.49 1.72 -16.68
N GLY A 94 1.78 2.63 -15.75
CA GLY A 94 2.69 2.40 -14.63
C GLY A 94 1.92 1.89 -13.43
N MET A 95 2.55 1.02 -12.66
CA MET A 95 2.05 0.46 -11.41
C MET A 95 3.15 0.59 -10.38
N ILE A 96 2.85 1.15 -9.22
CA ILE A 96 3.78 1.31 -8.11
C ILE A 96 3.10 0.77 -6.86
N ASN A 97 3.76 -0.15 -6.16
CA ASN A 97 3.32 -0.61 -4.86
C ASN A 97 3.85 0.36 -3.80
N ASP A 98 2.96 1.08 -3.14
CA ASP A 98 3.31 2.12 -2.15
C ASP A 98 3.98 1.53 -0.90
N LEU A 99 3.77 0.23 -0.59
CA LEU A 99 4.35 -0.45 0.57
C LEU A 99 5.74 -1.01 0.26
N THR A 100 5.90 -1.71 -0.87
CA THR A 100 7.16 -2.40 -1.20
C THR A 100 8.08 -1.58 -2.08
N GLY A 101 7.54 -0.58 -2.79
CA GLY A 101 8.27 0.23 -3.76
C GLY A 101 8.48 -0.47 -5.11
N GLU A 102 7.84 -1.63 -5.33
CA GLU A 102 7.94 -2.34 -6.61
C GLU A 102 7.27 -1.56 -7.73
N GLU A 103 7.96 -1.42 -8.86
CA GLU A 103 7.45 -0.73 -10.03
C GLU A 103 7.31 -1.69 -11.22
N ASN A 104 6.15 -1.66 -11.86
CA ASN A 104 5.84 -2.43 -13.06
C ASN A 104 5.24 -1.54 -14.14
N VAL A 105 5.48 -1.88 -15.41
CA VAL A 105 4.95 -1.13 -16.54
C VAL A 105 4.32 -2.07 -17.56
N LEU A 106 3.07 -1.78 -17.93
CA LEU A 106 2.31 -2.51 -18.93
C LEU A 106 2.08 -1.63 -20.19
N GLU A 107 2.24 -2.20 -21.37
CA GLU A 107 1.89 -1.53 -22.64
C GLU A 107 0.61 -2.15 -23.23
N ILE A 108 -0.40 -1.32 -23.47
CA ILE A 108 -1.65 -1.70 -24.11
C ILE A 108 -1.75 -1.01 -25.46
N ILE A 109 -2.10 -1.80 -26.49
CA ILE A 109 -2.32 -1.29 -27.83
C ILE A 109 -3.81 -1.36 -28.14
N SER A 110 -4.38 -0.24 -28.59
CA SER A 110 -5.79 -0.15 -28.99
C SER A 110 -5.92 0.68 -30.24
N GLY A 111 -7.03 0.51 -30.95
CA GLY A 111 -7.47 1.41 -32.01
C GLY A 111 -8.86 1.95 -31.65
N LEU A 112 -9.13 3.20 -32.03
CA LEU A 112 -10.41 3.83 -31.77
C LEU A 112 -10.99 4.41 -33.05
N GLY A 113 -12.15 3.91 -33.45
CA GLY A 113 -12.92 4.52 -34.54
C GLY A 113 -13.40 5.95 -34.18
N PRO A 114 -13.94 6.69 -35.17
CA PRO A 114 -14.50 8.01 -34.94
C PRO A 114 -15.71 7.90 -34.01
N ARG A 115 -15.80 8.78 -33.01
CA ARG A 115 -16.88 8.85 -32.02
C ARG A 115 -17.19 7.51 -31.32
N ARG A 116 -16.17 6.66 -31.15
CA ARG A 116 -16.33 5.35 -30.49
C ARG A 116 -15.64 5.31 -29.14
N LYS A 117 -16.18 4.40 -28.31
CA LYS A 117 -15.60 3.98 -27.02
C LYS A 117 -15.02 2.58 -27.19
N SER A 118 -13.92 2.32 -26.52
CA SER A 118 -13.32 1.00 -26.44
C SER A 118 -12.88 0.74 -25.00
N THR A 119 -13.17 -0.44 -24.52
CA THR A 119 -12.64 -0.95 -23.25
C THR A 119 -11.53 -1.93 -23.58
N ARG A 120 -10.44 -1.84 -22.87
CA ARG A 120 -9.35 -2.80 -22.92
C ARG A 120 -9.07 -3.28 -21.53
N ASP A 121 -9.24 -4.58 -21.35
CA ASP A 121 -8.94 -5.24 -20.10
C ASP A 121 -7.46 -5.62 -20.09
N PHE A 122 -6.87 -5.56 -18.91
CA PHE A 122 -5.52 -6.00 -18.64
C PHE A 122 -5.49 -6.76 -17.32
N LEU A 123 -4.56 -7.68 -17.21
CA LEU A 123 -4.33 -8.43 -16.00
C LEU A 123 -3.32 -7.68 -15.15
N LEU A 124 -3.65 -7.54 -13.87
CA LEU A 124 -2.78 -7.02 -12.83
C LEU A 124 -2.54 -8.16 -11.85
N GLU A 125 -1.29 -8.49 -11.67
CA GLU A 125 -0.83 -9.45 -10.69
C GLU A 125 0.27 -8.79 -9.87
N SER A 126 0.24 -8.98 -8.57
CA SER A 126 1.28 -8.50 -7.67
C SER A 126 1.80 -9.67 -6.83
N GLU A 127 3.12 -9.77 -6.76
CA GLU A 127 3.79 -10.77 -5.93
C GLU A 127 3.74 -10.42 -4.45
N TYR A 128 3.57 -9.14 -4.14
CA TYR A 128 3.57 -8.59 -2.78
C TYR A 128 2.24 -7.96 -2.43
N CYS A 129 1.88 -7.98 -1.16
CA CYS A 129 0.77 -7.23 -0.63
C CYS A 129 1.08 -5.73 -0.61
N GLY A 130 0.05 -4.90 -0.46
CA GLY A 130 0.22 -3.45 -0.40
C GLY A 130 -0.79 -2.70 -1.24
N ARG A 131 -0.74 -1.37 -1.14
CA ARG A 131 -1.53 -0.49 -1.99
C ARG A 131 -0.80 -0.24 -3.31
N VAL A 132 -1.37 -0.72 -4.41
CA VAL A 132 -0.82 -0.51 -5.75
C VAL A 132 -1.49 0.71 -6.39
N TYR A 133 -0.68 1.73 -6.70
CA TYR A 133 -1.08 2.90 -7.44
C TYR A 133 -0.88 2.64 -8.94
N VAL A 134 -1.98 2.58 -9.69
CA VAL A 134 -1.98 2.34 -11.13
C VAL A 134 -2.28 3.64 -11.86
N TYR A 135 -1.41 4.07 -12.73
CA TYR A 135 -1.55 5.35 -13.43
C TYR A 135 -1.15 5.27 -14.90
N VAL A 136 -1.74 6.12 -15.69
CA VAL A 136 -1.37 6.25 -17.09
C VAL A 136 -0.10 7.09 -17.20
N GLN A 137 1.02 6.44 -17.49
CA GLN A 137 2.32 7.08 -17.67
C GLN A 137 2.39 7.88 -18.96
N SER A 138 1.94 7.30 -20.08
CA SER A 138 1.90 7.98 -21.37
C SER A 138 0.89 7.34 -22.30
N VAL A 139 0.25 8.18 -23.12
CA VAL A 139 -0.58 7.74 -24.24
C VAL A 139 -0.06 8.37 -25.52
N LYS A 140 0.16 7.56 -26.54
CA LYS A 140 0.66 8.00 -27.85
C LYS A 140 -0.25 7.50 -28.95
N ILE A 141 -0.65 8.40 -29.85
CA ILE A 141 -1.36 8.03 -31.07
C ILE A 141 -0.32 7.92 -32.20
N LEU A 142 -0.32 6.79 -32.85
CA LEU A 142 0.45 6.58 -34.07
C LEU A 142 -0.47 6.81 -35.26
N ASP A 143 0.05 7.48 -36.29
CA ASP A 143 -0.67 7.70 -37.53
C ASP A 143 -0.89 6.38 -38.30
N TYR A 144 -1.68 6.43 -39.35
CA TYR A 144 -1.98 5.27 -40.22
C TYR A 144 -0.76 4.62 -40.83
N TRP A 145 0.23 5.43 -41.18
CA TRP A 145 1.47 4.99 -41.82
C TRP A 145 2.53 4.54 -40.83
N GLY A 146 2.32 4.84 -39.54
CA GLY A 146 3.29 4.52 -38.50
C GLY A 146 4.50 5.44 -38.43
N LEU A 147 4.47 6.58 -39.14
CA LEU A 147 5.58 7.50 -39.25
C LEU A 147 5.68 8.45 -38.05
N PHE A 148 4.55 9.00 -37.61
CA PHE A 148 4.49 10.02 -36.58
C PHE A 148 3.73 9.53 -35.36
N ALA A 149 4.28 9.83 -34.19
CA ALA A 149 3.60 9.58 -32.90
C ALA A 149 3.37 10.91 -32.18
N VAL A 150 2.15 11.11 -31.69
CA VAL A 150 1.76 12.31 -30.95
C VAL A 150 1.32 11.93 -29.57
N ASN A 151 1.83 12.63 -28.54
CA ASN A 151 1.42 12.40 -27.16
C ASN A 151 0.02 12.96 -26.90
N VAL A 152 -0.80 12.18 -26.21
CA VAL A 152 -2.12 12.58 -25.73
C VAL A 152 -1.99 13.03 -24.28
N PRO A 153 -2.45 14.23 -23.90
CA PRO A 153 -2.41 14.69 -22.52
C PRO A 153 -3.56 14.03 -21.72
N MET A 154 -3.41 12.76 -21.39
CA MET A 154 -4.37 12.01 -20.60
C MET A 154 -3.76 11.67 -19.25
N LYS A 155 -4.47 12.01 -18.18
CA LYS A 155 -4.15 11.64 -16.80
C LYS A 155 -5.29 10.78 -16.28
N ALA A 156 -5.02 9.54 -15.97
CA ALA A 156 -5.96 8.66 -15.27
C ALA A 156 -5.17 7.82 -14.29
N ALA A 157 -5.71 7.67 -13.10
CA ALA A 157 -5.12 6.86 -12.06
C ALA A 157 -6.22 6.16 -11.26
N ALA A 158 -5.89 5.02 -10.70
CA ALA A 158 -6.73 4.26 -9.79
C ALA A 158 -5.83 3.56 -8.76
N ARG A 159 -6.42 3.13 -7.66
CA ARG A 159 -5.72 2.40 -6.60
C ARG A 159 -6.40 1.07 -6.36
N ILE A 160 -5.62 0.06 -6.04
CA ILE A 160 -6.09 -1.26 -5.63
C ILE A 160 -5.27 -1.69 -4.42
N THR A 161 -5.89 -2.32 -3.44
CA THR A 161 -5.20 -2.88 -2.28
C THR A 161 -5.08 -4.39 -2.46
N ILE A 162 -3.85 -4.88 -2.50
CA ILE A 162 -3.53 -6.30 -2.50
C ILE A 162 -3.45 -6.75 -1.05
N LEU A 163 -4.33 -7.66 -0.66
CA LEU A 163 -4.42 -8.15 0.70
C LEU A 163 -3.28 -9.14 1.01
N PRO A 164 -2.74 -9.14 2.24
CA PRO A 164 -1.75 -10.12 2.68
C PRO A 164 -2.36 -11.52 2.73
N GLU A 165 -1.54 -12.53 2.50
CA GLU A 165 -1.93 -13.92 2.66
C GLU A 165 -1.81 -14.31 4.15
N LEU A 166 -2.87 -14.90 4.71
CA LEU A 166 -2.89 -15.29 6.12
C LEU A 166 -2.41 -16.73 6.28
N PHE A 167 -1.53 -16.96 7.24
CA PHE A 167 -1.09 -18.28 7.64
C PHE A 167 -1.57 -18.62 9.06
N SER A 168 -1.66 -19.93 9.36
CA SER A 168 -2.08 -20.40 10.68
C SER A 168 -0.99 -20.11 11.71
N CYS A 169 -1.33 -19.28 12.70
CA CYS A 169 -0.49 -18.92 13.83
C CYS A 169 -1.21 -19.30 15.13
N ASP A 170 -0.55 -20.02 16.03
CA ASP A 170 -1.07 -20.29 17.39
C ASP A 170 -0.36 -19.36 18.38
N VAL A 171 -1.14 -18.44 18.89
CA VAL A 171 -0.68 -17.42 19.84
C VAL A 171 -1.07 -17.90 21.24
N ALA A 172 -0.11 -18.40 22.03
CA ALA A 172 -0.35 -18.76 23.41
C ALA A 172 -0.40 -17.48 24.28
N ALA A 173 -1.57 -16.83 24.32
CA ALA A 173 -1.79 -15.70 25.21
C ALA A 173 -1.84 -16.17 26.68
N SER A 174 -0.97 -15.62 27.54
CA SER A 174 -1.03 -15.82 28.96
C SER A 174 -2.40 -15.33 29.49
N PRO A 175 -2.98 -15.95 30.53
CA PRO A 175 -4.31 -15.59 31.05
C PRO A 175 -4.45 -14.12 31.47
N VAL A 176 -3.36 -13.39 31.61
CA VAL A 176 -3.36 -11.94 31.86
C VAL A 176 -3.92 -11.12 30.68
N CYS A 177 -3.83 -11.63 29.45
CA CYS A 177 -4.40 -10.97 28.26
C CYS A 177 -5.90 -11.24 28.07
N ALA A 178 -6.46 -12.23 28.77
CA ALA A 178 -7.87 -12.63 28.64
C ALA A 178 -8.83 -11.84 29.54
N VAL A 179 -8.35 -10.81 30.24
CA VAL A 179 -9.23 -9.93 31.03
C VAL A 179 -9.91 -8.98 30.03
N SER A 180 -11.01 -9.46 29.46
CA SER A 180 -11.90 -8.65 28.63
C SER A 180 -12.36 -7.41 29.38
N ASP A 181 -12.50 -6.29 28.67
CA ASP A 181 -13.01 -4.99 29.14
C ASP A 181 -14.35 -5.06 29.91
N GLU A 182 -15.10 -6.14 29.80
CA GLU A 182 -16.33 -6.38 30.60
C GLU A 182 -16.07 -6.40 32.09
N ASN A 183 -14.88 -6.82 32.55
CA ASN A 183 -14.52 -6.79 33.97
C ASN A 183 -13.97 -5.42 34.43
N ALA A 184 -13.46 -4.60 33.53
CA ALA A 184 -12.99 -3.24 33.85
C ALA A 184 -14.17 -2.29 34.11
N VAL A 185 -15.30 -2.48 33.42
CA VAL A 185 -16.54 -1.69 33.67
C VAL A 185 -17.32 -2.22 34.87
N SER A 186 -17.23 -3.52 35.18
CA SER A 186 -17.94 -4.13 36.34
C SER A 186 -17.27 -3.90 37.69
N ARG A 187 -16.00 -3.48 37.74
CA ARG A 187 -15.29 -3.17 39.01
C ARG A 187 -15.43 -1.71 39.46
N LYS A 188 -16.56 -1.10 39.22
CA LYS A 188 -16.97 0.14 39.93
C LYS A 188 -17.41 -0.12 41.39
N GLY A 189 -17.12 -1.31 41.92
CA GLY A 189 -17.42 -1.76 43.26
C GLY A 189 -16.17 -2.29 43.96
N GLU A 190 -15.60 -1.49 44.87
CA GLU A 190 -15.01 -1.94 46.13
C GLU A 190 -13.79 -2.89 46.13
N ASP A 191 -12.67 -2.54 45.45
CA ASP A 191 -11.38 -3.00 45.95
C ASP A 191 -10.45 -1.81 46.25
N ARG A 192 -10.44 -1.35 47.52
CA ARG A 192 -9.72 -0.19 48.01
C ARG A 192 -8.28 -0.52 48.44
N THR A 193 -7.70 -1.59 47.93
CA THR A 193 -6.41 -2.09 48.42
C THR A 193 -5.20 -1.64 47.63
N GLU A 194 -5.34 -1.07 46.44
CA GLU A 194 -4.20 -0.56 45.66
C GLU A 194 -4.07 0.97 45.80
N VAL A 195 -3.06 1.39 46.54
CA VAL A 195 -2.68 2.81 46.71
C VAL A 195 -1.72 3.20 45.62
N PHE A 196 -2.16 4.04 44.68
CA PHE A 196 -1.41 4.33 43.50
C PHE A 196 -0.63 5.64 43.55
N GLN A 197 -1.22 6.70 44.09
CA GLN A 197 -0.51 7.95 44.27
C GLN A 197 -0.95 8.65 45.56
N LEU A 198 0.00 9.25 46.28
CA LEU A 198 -0.25 10.03 47.48
C LEU A 198 -0.03 11.51 47.11
N ARG A 199 -1.08 12.34 47.23
CA ARG A 199 -0.95 13.80 47.03
C ARG A 199 -1.58 14.56 48.19
N GLU A 200 -1.24 15.83 48.29
CA GLU A 200 -1.86 16.70 49.28
C GLU A 200 -3.35 16.95 48.95
N TYR A 201 -4.18 16.98 49.95
CA TYR A 201 -5.61 17.25 49.86
C TYR A 201 -5.87 18.63 49.27
N ARG A 202 -6.82 18.70 48.39
CA ARG A 202 -7.35 19.97 47.82
C ARG A 202 -8.82 20.12 48.16
N SER A 203 -9.27 21.36 48.35
CA SER A 203 -10.69 21.66 48.65
C SER A 203 -11.58 21.08 47.52
N GLY A 204 -12.48 20.16 47.88
CA GLY A 204 -13.37 19.41 46.96
C GLY A 204 -13.06 17.94 46.87
N ASP A 205 -11.94 17.46 47.42
CA ASP A 205 -11.61 16.02 47.45
C ASP A 205 -12.47 15.26 48.51
N ASP A 206 -12.74 13.96 48.23
CA ASP A 206 -13.52 13.11 49.14
C ASP A 206 -12.70 12.78 50.38
N ILE A 207 -13.22 13.21 51.52
CA ILE A 207 -12.63 13.01 52.87
C ILE A 207 -12.40 11.52 53.20
N ARG A 208 -13.16 10.63 52.59
CA ARG A 208 -13.01 9.17 52.76
C ARG A 208 -11.72 8.61 52.18
N GLN A 209 -11.09 9.34 51.26
CA GLN A 209 -9.83 8.96 50.61
C GLN A 209 -8.59 9.45 51.37
N ILE A 210 -8.76 10.15 52.50
CA ILE A 210 -7.64 10.64 53.32
C ILE A 210 -6.89 9.46 53.96
N HIS A 211 -5.56 9.47 53.75
CA HIS A 211 -4.66 8.51 54.41
C HIS A 211 -4.29 8.99 55.79
N TRP A 212 -5.21 8.85 56.77
CA TRP A 212 -5.08 9.37 58.14
C TRP A 212 -3.76 9.06 58.81
N LYS A 213 -3.23 7.84 58.66
CA LYS A 213 -1.97 7.40 59.28
C LYS A 213 -0.76 8.19 58.71
N LEU A 214 -0.76 8.51 57.45
CA LEU A 214 0.34 9.29 56.82
C LEU A 214 0.14 10.77 57.05
N SER A 215 -1.08 11.26 56.99
CA SER A 215 -1.44 12.64 57.24
C SER A 215 -1.04 13.08 58.66
N SER A 216 -1.26 12.23 59.64
CA SER A 216 -0.86 12.45 61.04
C SER A 216 0.67 12.45 61.23
N LYS A 217 1.41 11.73 60.36
CA LYS A 217 2.88 11.68 60.45
C LYS A 217 3.58 12.88 59.75
N LEU A 218 2.94 13.42 58.72
CA LEU A 218 3.50 14.51 57.88
C LEU A 218 2.87 15.86 58.22
N ASP A 219 1.95 15.94 59.14
CA ASP A 219 1.19 17.15 59.56
C ASP A 219 0.52 17.86 58.36
N LYS A 220 0.11 17.08 57.34
CA LYS A 220 -0.56 17.53 56.12
C LYS A 220 -1.60 16.51 55.72
N LEU A 221 -2.76 16.98 55.26
CA LEU A 221 -3.77 16.10 54.73
C LEU A 221 -3.34 15.44 53.43
N ILE A 222 -3.17 14.13 53.41
CA ILE A 222 -2.75 13.37 52.23
C ILE A 222 -3.90 12.44 51.83
N ILE A 223 -4.26 12.49 50.56
CA ILE A 223 -5.24 11.58 49.97
C ILE A 223 -4.59 10.46 49.18
N ARG A 224 -5.30 9.35 49.12
CA ARG A 224 -5.04 8.22 48.24
C ARG A 224 -5.78 8.47 46.94
N GLU A 225 -5.08 8.84 45.90
CA GLU A 225 -5.65 8.93 44.59
C GLU A 225 -5.54 7.55 43.92
N ALA A 226 -6.69 6.96 43.60
CA ALA A 226 -6.70 5.74 42.80
C ALA A 226 -6.22 6.11 41.42
N SER A 227 -4.99 5.76 41.09
CA SER A 227 -4.52 5.80 39.73
C SER A 227 -5.32 4.76 38.97
N GLN A 228 -6.21 5.17 38.13
CA GLN A 228 -6.67 4.29 37.06
C GLN A 228 -5.48 4.16 36.10
N SER A 229 -4.60 3.20 36.38
CA SER A 229 -3.81 2.65 35.31
C SER A 229 -4.81 1.94 34.39
N VAL A 230 -5.25 2.62 33.36
CA VAL A 230 -5.84 1.97 32.21
C VAL A 230 -4.69 1.20 31.58
N SER A 231 -4.33 0.05 32.11
CA SER A 231 -3.41 -0.85 31.45
C SER A 231 -4.18 -1.40 30.26
N ARG A 232 -3.97 -0.80 29.10
CA ARG A 232 -4.35 -1.37 27.83
C ARG A 232 -3.67 -2.73 27.78
N SER A 233 -4.42 -3.80 27.55
CA SER A 233 -3.91 -5.14 27.79
C SER A 233 -2.81 -5.55 26.82
N LEU A 234 -2.97 -5.30 25.54
CA LEU A 234 -2.05 -5.74 24.48
C LEU A 234 -1.93 -4.70 23.37
N LEU A 235 -0.69 -4.44 22.96
CA LEU A 235 -0.35 -3.66 21.77
C LEU A 235 0.31 -4.57 20.73
N VAL A 236 -0.17 -4.53 19.49
CA VAL A 236 0.55 -5.06 18.33
C VAL A 236 1.07 -3.85 17.56
N PHE A 237 2.38 -3.70 17.49
CA PHE A 237 3.03 -2.57 16.82
C PHE A 237 3.84 -3.06 15.62
N TRP A 238 3.52 -2.56 14.45
CA TRP A 238 4.29 -2.78 13.24
C TRP A 238 5.06 -1.53 12.85
N ASP A 239 6.37 -1.60 12.99
CA ASP A 239 7.27 -0.53 12.59
C ASP A 239 7.64 -0.68 11.10
N LYS A 240 7.14 0.23 10.28
CA LYS A 240 7.37 0.25 8.83
C LYS A 240 8.43 1.27 8.41
N ARG A 241 9.20 1.84 9.34
CA ARG A 241 10.17 2.92 9.07
C ARG A 241 11.44 2.44 8.38
N ASP A 242 11.77 1.18 8.52
CA ASP A 242 13.04 0.63 8.07
C ASP A 242 13.08 0.38 6.57
N ASP A 243 14.27 0.47 5.98
CA ASP A 243 14.55 0.13 4.58
C ASP A 243 14.59 -1.40 4.39
N ALA A 244 13.49 -2.06 4.69
CA ALA A 244 13.33 -3.48 4.42
C ALA A 244 13.21 -3.75 2.92
N THR A 245 13.71 -4.91 2.50
CA THR A 245 13.49 -5.39 1.12
C THR A 245 11.99 -5.61 0.87
N PRO A 246 11.53 -5.57 -0.40
CA PRO A 246 10.14 -5.85 -0.74
C PRO A 246 9.61 -7.16 -0.14
N GLU A 247 10.44 -8.21 -0.15
CA GLU A 247 10.14 -9.53 0.39
C GLU A 247 9.93 -9.49 1.91
N ASN A 248 10.80 -8.79 2.62
CA ASN A 248 10.74 -8.68 4.08
C ASN A 248 9.56 -7.80 4.51
N MET A 249 9.26 -6.73 3.76
CA MET A 249 8.10 -5.89 4.03
C MET A 249 6.79 -6.67 3.87
N ASP A 250 6.71 -7.50 2.84
CA ASP A 250 5.59 -8.39 2.58
C ASP A 250 5.43 -9.44 3.67
N ALA A 251 6.53 -10.10 4.07
CA ALA A 251 6.52 -11.08 5.16
C ALA A 251 6.09 -10.46 6.51
N MET A 252 6.53 -9.24 6.82
CA MET A 252 6.09 -8.52 8.03
C MET A 252 4.59 -8.17 7.97
N ALA A 253 4.07 -7.79 6.80
CA ALA A 253 2.65 -7.51 6.64
C ALA A 253 1.80 -8.77 6.87
N GLU A 254 2.22 -9.91 6.30
CA GLU A 254 1.56 -11.20 6.48
C GLU A 254 1.66 -11.70 7.92
N ALA A 255 2.82 -11.55 8.56
CA ALA A 255 3.02 -11.89 9.96
C ALA A 255 2.09 -11.05 10.86
N THR A 256 2.06 -9.72 10.66
CA THR A 256 1.20 -8.83 11.42
C THR A 256 -0.27 -9.21 11.26
N ALA A 257 -0.73 -9.38 10.03
CA ALA A 257 -2.12 -9.73 9.76
C ALA A 257 -2.50 -11.11 10.34
N SER A 258 -1.60 -12.11 10.25
CA SER A 258 -1.85 -13.46 10.77
C SER A 258 -1.87 -13.51 12.31
N ILE A 259 -0.98 -12.77 12.98
CA ILE A 259 -0.98 -12.63 14.44
C ILE A 259 -2.26 -11.93 14.91
N CYS A 260 -2.64 -10.84 14.23
CA CYS A 260 -3.87 -10.13 14.50
C CYS A 260 -5.11 -11.03 14.37
N GLN A 261 -5.16 -11.84 13.31
CA GLN A 261 -6.25 -12.80 13.11
C GLN A 261 -6.27 -13.85 14.21
N ALA A 262 -5.12 -14.42 14.58
CA ALA A 262 -5.04 -15.42 15.64
C ALA A 262 -5.48 -14.87 17.02
N LEU A 263 -5.21 -13.60 17.31
CA LEU A 263 -5.71 -12.91 18.51
C LEU A 263 -7.23 -12.74 18.48
N CYS A 264 -7.79 -12.33 17.33
CA CYS A 264 -9.25 -12.26 17.14
C CYS A 264 -9.93 -13.61 17.31
N ASP A 265 -9.35 -14.68 16.76
CA ASP A 265 -9.88 -16.05 16.86
C ASP A 265 -9.94 -16.54 18.33
N LYS A 266 -9.07 -16.02 19.20
CA LYS A 266 -9.04 -16.28 20.65
C LYS A 266 -9.92 -15.30 21.46
N GLY A 267 -10.58 -14.35 20.81
CA GLY A 267 -11.42 -13.37 21.47
C GLY A 267 -10.65 -12.34 22.30
N VAL A 268 -9.36 -12.13 21.98
CA VAL A 268 -8.53 -11.13 22.67
C VAL A 268 -8.73 -9.77 22.01
N THR A 269 -9.07 -8.75 22.79
CA THR A 269 -9.09 -7.36 22.35
C THR A 269 -7.69 -6.75 22.45
N TYR A 270 -7.26 -6.02 21.45
CA TYR A 270 -5.94 -5.41 21.40
C TYR A 270 -5.94 -4.11 20.62
N ASP A 271 -4.94 -3.29 20.84
CA ASP A 271 -4.65 -2.12 20.03
C ASP A 271 -3.65 -2.48 18.95
N LEU A 272 -3.97 -2.16 17.68
CA LEU A 272 -3.08 -2.31 16.54
C LEU A 272 -2.53 -0.94 16.18
N CYS A 273 -1.20 -0.81 16.20
CA CYS A 273 -0.49 0.42 15.89
C CYS A 273 0.50 0.18 14.75
N TRP A 274 0.61 1.12 13.84
CA TRP A 274 1.62 1.07 12.79
C TRP A 274 2.10 2.47 12.41
N THR A 275 3.30 2.55 11.86
CA THR A 275 3.84 3.77 11.31
C THR A 275 3.36 3.97 9.87
N GLU A 276 2.85 5.14 9.52
CA GLU A 276 2.44 5.50 8.17
C GLU A 276 2.91 6.92 7.86
N GLN A 277 3.84 7.08 6.93
CA GLN A 277 4.52 8.34 6.68
C GLN A 277 5.11 8.93 7.99
N ASP A 278 4.68 10.10 8.40
CA ASP A 278 5.18 10.81 9.59
C ASP A 278 4.29 10.62 10.83
N GLU A 279 3.23 9.82 10.72
CA GLU A 279 2.22 9.66 11.77
C GLU A 279 2.15 8.21 12.28
N LEU A 280 1.64 8.07 13.52
CA LEU A 280 1.27 6.80 14.11
C LEU A 280 -0.24 6.61 13.95
N GLU A 281 -0.63 5.54 13.27
CA GLU A 281 -2.00 5.08 13.23
C GLU A 281 -2.26 4.07 14.36
N LEU A 282 -3.29 4.31 15.15
CA LEU A 282 -3.70 3.44 16.25
C LEU A 282 -5.17 3.07 16.08
N ARG A 283 -5.47 1.77 16.11
CA ARG A 283 -6.85 1.26 16.04
C ARG A 283 -7.08 0.16 17.05
N GLN A 284 -8.18 0.25 17.78
CA GLN A 284 -8.61 -0.80 18.66
C GLN A 284 -9.33 -1.90 17.86
N ILE A 285 -8.86 -3.12 17.97
CA ILE A 285 -9.42 -4.31 17.33
C ILE A 285 -10.15 -5.14 18.38
N ARG A 286 -11.44 -5.38 18.15
CA ARG A 286 -12.33 -6.11 19.06
C ARG A 286 -12.78 -7.44 18.48
N ASP A 287 -12.91 -7.50 17.16
CA ASP A 287 -13.44 -8.64 16.44
C ASP A 287 -12.82 -8.75 15.04
N ALA A 288 -13.09 -9.86 14.36
CA ALA A 288 -12.58 -10.13 13.03
C ALA A 288 -13.10 -9.13 11.98
N ASP A 289 -14.32 -8.59 12.15
CA ASP A 289 -14.89 -7.62 11.21
C ASP A 289 -14.13 -6.29 11.28
N THR A 290 -13.79 -5.84 12.49
CA THR A 290 -12.96 -4.64 12.71
C THR A 290 -11.55 -4.83 12.10
N LEU A 291 -10.97 -6.03 12.25
CA LEU A 291 -9.69 -6.37 11.64
C LEU A 291 -9.76 -6.32 10.12
N LEU A 292 -10.75 -6.96 9.50
CA LEU A 292 -10.92 -6.98 8.05
C LEU A 292 -11.06 -5.57 7.45
N GLN A 293 -11.72 -4.65 8.16
CA GLN A 293 -11.81 -3.24 7.77
C GLN A 293 -10.47 -2.49 7.93
N THR A 294 -9.61 -2.96 8.84
CA THR A 294 -8.33 -2.31 9.17
C THR A 294 -7.20 -2.79 8.27
N ILE A 295 -7.17 -4.06 7.85
CA ILE A 295 -6.12 -4.63 7.00
C ILE A 295 -5.81 -3.79 5.75
N PRO A 296 -6.79 -3.28 4.98
CA PRO A 296 -6.49 -2.43 3.83
C PRO A 296 -5.77 -1.12 4.17
N ALA A 297 -6.00 -0.58 5.37
CA ALA A 297 -5.28 0.59 5.86
C ALA A 297 -3.87 0.23 6.36
N LEU A 298 -3.73 -0.92 7.01
CA LEU A 298 -2.46 -1.43 7.51
C LEU A 298 -1.39 -1.56 6.41
N VAL A 299 -1.77 -2.01 5.21
CA VAL A 299 -0.86 -2.28 4.09
C VAL A 299 -0.74 -1.10 3.10
N THR A 300 -0.91 0.14 3.55
CA THR A 300 -0.90 1.32 2.67
C THR A 300 0.50 1.75 2.27
N GLN A 301 1.23 2.41 3.16
CA GLN A 301 2.50 3.07 2.87
C GLN A 301 3.53 2.77 3.96
N ARG A 302 4.80 2.96 3.63
CA ARG A 302 5.89 2.92 4.61
C ARG A 302 5.82 4.11 5.55
N GLY A 303 6.36 3.97 6.77
CA GLY A 303 6.67 5.06 7.66
C GLY A 303 7.99 5.75 7.27
N THR A 304 8.17 7.00 7.68
CA THR A 304 9.45 7.70 7.58
C THR A 304 10.25 7.55 8.88
N ALA A 305 11.55 7.84 8.83
CA ALA A 305 12.42 7.79 10.00
C ALA A 305 12.03 8.81 11.10
N GLU A 306 11.27 9.86 10.75
CA GLU A 306 10.83 10.90 11.68
C GLU A 306 9.59 10.50 12.50
N CYS A 307 8.93 9.39 12.13
CA CYS A 307 7.73 8.91 12.84
C CYS A 307 8.07 8.53 14.29
N GLN A 308 7.21 8.94 15.21
CA GLN A 308 7.36 8.64 16.64
C GLN A 308 7.06 7.16 16.94
N THR A 309 7.66 6.63 18.01
CA THR A 309 7.31 5.33 18.57
C THR A 309 6.09 5.46 19.49
N PRO A 310 5.22 4.43 19.58
CA PRO A 310 4.10 4.47 20.51
C PRO A 310 4.59 4.44 21.97
N ASN A 311 3.80 4.98 22.90
CA ASN A 311 4.10 4.89 24.32
C ASN A 311 3.86 3.47 24.84
N ILE A 312 4.89 2.66 24.85
CA ILE A 312 4.86 1.25 25.26
C ILE A 312 4.52 1.07 26.75
N ALA A 313 4.86 2.07 27.59
CA ALA A 313 4.68 1.98 29.03
C ALA A 313 3.20 1.87 29.47
N GLU A 314 2.27 2.28 28.63
CA GLU A 314 0.82 2.21 28.91
C GLU A 314 0.24 0.79 28.74
N TYR A 315 0.99 -0.13 28.16
CA TYR A 315 0.53 -1.47 27.82
C TYR A 315 1.11 -2.53 28.75
N GLY A 316 0.31 -3.54 29.02
CA GLY A 316 0.72 -4.69 29.83
C GLY A 316 1.61 -5.65 29.04
N ARG A 317 1.38 -5.78 27.73
CA ARG A 317 2.15 -6.59 26.78
C ARG A 317 2.25 -5.88 25.45
N VAL A 318 3.37 -6.09 24.76
CA VAL A 318 3.62 -5.50 23.44
C VAL A 318 4.23 -6.55 22.52
N ILE A 319 3.66 -6.68 21.32
CA ILE A 319 4.25 -7.42 20.21
C ILE A 319 4.76 -6.39 19.24
N CYS A 320 6.06 -6.35 19.03
CA CYS A 320 6.67 -5.41 18.09
C CYS A 320 7.25 -6.15 16.90
N ILE A 321 6.86 -5.72 15.70
CA ILE A 321 7.30 -6.29 14.41
C ILE A 321 8.10 -5.21 13.68
N SER A 322 9.35 -5.53 13.33
CA SER A 322 10.28 -4.59 12.66
C SER A 322 11.30 -5.31 11.80
N ALA A 323 11.97 -4.59 10.91
CA ALA A 323 13.08 -5.12 10.12
C ALA A 323 14.42 -5.06 10.88
N ASN A 324 14.58 -4.10 11.81
CA ASN A 324 15.79 -3.89 12.58
C ASN A 324 15.57 -4.12 14.07
N PRO A 325 16.61 -4.57 14.79
CA PRO A 325 16.55 -4.64 16.25
C PRO A 325 16.45 -3.23 16.84
N PHE A 326 15.51 -3.04 17.77
CA PHE A 326 15.39 -1.79 18.51
C PHE A 326 16.62 -1.55 19.40
N GLU A 327 17.11 -0.30 19.44
CA GLU A 327 18.22 0.10 20.31
C GLU A 327 17.81 0.25 21.78
N GLU A 328 16.52 0.32 22.10
CA GLU A 328 16.03 0.52 23.47
C GLU A 328 16.11 -0.76 24.32
N GLU A 329 16.35 -0.58 25.65
CA GLU A 329 16.43 -1.65 26.63
C GLU A 329 15.22 -2.59 26.59
N THR A 330 15.50 -3.88 26.69
CA THR A 330 14.49 -4.95 26.61
C THR A 330 13.65 -4.97 27.89
N ASP A 331 12.42 -4.49 27.82
CA ASP A 331 11.44 -4.72 28.87
C ASP A 331 10.89 -6.15 28.71
N GLU A 332 10.77 -6.92 29.81
CA GLU A 332 10.20 -8.28 29.83
C GLU A 332 8.76 -8.37 29.26
N LYS A 333 8.11 -7.23 29.10
CA LYS A 333 6.75 -7.11 28.56
C LYS A 333 6.69 -7.12 27.03
N THR A 334 7.84 -6.95 26.34
CA THR A 334 7.87 -6.77 24.90
C THR A 334 8.41 -8.01 24.20
N VAL A 335 7.60 -8.61 23.34
CA VAL A 335 8.01 -9.66 22.41
C VAL A 335 8.39 -9.01 21.09
N ARG A 336 9.62 -9.23 20.66
CA ARG A 336 10.17 -8.66 19.42
C ARG A 336 10.17 -9.71 18.32
N LEU A 337 9.61 -9.36 17.19
CA LEU A 337 9.60 -10.14 15.97
C LEU A 337 10.42 -9.36 14.93
N ILE A 338 11.60 -9.88 14.63
CA ILE A 338 12.58 -9.19 13.76
C ILE A 338 12.62 -9.92 12.43
N CYS A 339 12.28 -9.22 11.34
CA CYS A 339 12.37 -9.75 9.99
C CYS A 339 13.73 -9.43 9.38
N SER A 340 14.65 -10.41 9.35
CA SER A 340 15.98 -10.25 8.80
C SER A 340 16.41 -11.49 8.03
N ASP A 341 17.05 -11.28 6.88
CA ASP A 341 17.69 -12.36 6.11
C ASP A 341 19.09 -12.74 6.63
N MET A 342 19.61 -11.97 7.58
CA MET A 342 20.85 -12.30 8.27
C MET A 342 20.56 -13.20 9.47
N ASP A 343 21.40 -14.21 9.70
CA ASP A 343 21.39 -15.01 10.92
C ASP A 343 21.85 -14.11 12.09
N PHE A 344 20.89 -13.42 12.67
CA PHE A 344 21.08 -12.55 13.82
C PHE A 344 20.31 -13.16 14.99
N ASP A 345 21.00 -13.85 15.87
CA ASP A 345 20.42 -14.37 17.11
C ASP A 345 21.11 -13.66 18.30
N ASP A 346 20.53 -12.54 18.72
CA ASP A 346 20.98 -11.82 19.91
C ASP A 346 20.28 -12.31 21.19
N GLY A 347 19.44 -13.36 21.09
CA GLY A 347 18.68 -13.90 22.21
C GLY A 347 17.57 -12.97 22.74
N ARG A 348 17.31 -11.85 22.05
CA ARG A 348 16.38 -10.80 22.51
C ARG A 348 15.05 -10.78 21.77
N GLY A 349 14.85 -11.62 20.76
CA GLY A 349 13.63 -11.67 19.97
C GLY A 349 13.53 -12.91 19.08
N ILE A 350 12.41 -13.08 18.42
CA ILE A 350 12.19 -14.14 17.43
C ILE A 350 12.60 -13.56 16.06
N VAL A 351 13.67 -14.10 15.48
CA VAL A 351 14.12 -13.71 14.15
C VAL A 351 13.49 -14.62 13.12
N PHE A 352 12.96 -14.05 12.06
CA PHE A 352 12.37 -14.75 10.92
C PHE A 352 12.79 -14.06 9.61
N SER A 353 12.71 -14.76 8.50
CA SER A 353 13.01 -14.24 7.16
C SER A 353 11.79 -14.35 6.25
N SER A 354 11.85 -13.70 5.10
CA SER A 354 10.84 -13.80 4.04
C SER A 354 10.56 -15.23 3.57
N GLN A 355 11.49 -16.18 3.83
CA GLN A 355 11.35 -17.57 3.41
C GLN A 355 10.78 -18.50 4.50
N ASN A 356 10.94 -18.17 5.80
CA ASN A 356 10.62 -19.07 6.91
C ASN A 356 9.61 -18.50 7.92
N TYR A 357 9.05 -17.29 7.68
CA TYR A 357 8.15 -16.62 8.63
C TYR A 357 6.96 -17.48 9.03
N ALA A 358 6.33 -18.19 8.09
CA ALA A 358 5.15 -19.01 8.37
C ALA A 358 5.46 -20.21 9.30
N GLU A 359 6.69 -20.77 9.23
CA GLU A 359 7.12 -21.86 10.10
C GLU A 359 7.58 -21.36 11.45
N ARG A 360 8.38 -20.27 11.48
CA ARG A 360 8.93 -19.68 12.70
C ARG A 360 7.86 -19.06 13.59
N LEU A 361 6.85 -18.45 13.00
CA LEU A 361 5.76 -17.77 13.70
C LEU A 361 4.53 -18.67 13.92
N LYS A 362 4.63 -19.96 13.59
CA LYS A 362 3.52 -20.92 13.77
C LYS A 362 3.05 -21.05 15.22
N ARG A 363 3.96 -20.87 16.17
CA ARG A 363 3.66 -20.90 17.60
C ARG A 363 4.40 -19.79 18.31
N LEU A 364 3.62 -18.85 18.85
CA LEU A 364 4.13 -17.72 19.61
C LEU A 364 3.67 -17.85 21.06
N GLU A 365 4.64 -17.84 21.98
CA GLU A 365 4.39 -17.84 23.43
C GLU A 365 4.78 -16.47 24.00
N PHE A 366 3.83 -15.77 24.67
CA PHE A 366 4.05 -14.49 25.35
C PHE A 366 3.12 -14.23 26.52
#